data_180901cd83c2d2c19f46da0701b16fe6
#
_entry.id   180901cd83c2d2c19f46da0701b16fe6
#
_cell.length_a   1.000
_cell.length_b   1.000
_cell.length_c   1.000
_cell.angle_alpha   90.00
_cell.angle_beta   90.00
_cell.angle_gamma   90.00
#
_symmetry.space_group_name_H-M   'P 1'
#
loop_
_entity.id
_entity.type
_entity.pdbx_description
1 polymer ?
#
loop_
_entity_poly.entity_id
_entity_poly.type
_entity_poly.pdbx_seq_one_letter_code
_entity_poly.pdbx_strand_id
1 'polypeptide(L)'
;MERVSVVVFGFTVLFTLWELIKNRKFYLLSALMAVLSMGEIIFSLTCPGSITRLEQEKIKWNAHFDMYTTMDKLNIGLKYSLIRMFSFDYIFVLFTTILAILVIAKYRNAICGVIALIPALAAIFFRPFEDLNVTDWIFKAKQYGKIPHYDEFSGRTDYSLVYLFLFLLLCVLWGVTLLTENYEMVMLQTLILGLGLASHLLMGFSPTIDGSGRRTMIFLEFSMILSLLMVLSGNENFLEEKQGLKKSVGILVGVFATIGVINAIMLDLVLI
;
A
#
# COMPACT_ATOMS: atom_id res chain seq x y z
N MET A 1 4.70 -15.90 7.26
CA MET A 1 4.58 -16.72 6.03
C MET A 1 3.19 -16.61 5.39
N GLU A 2 2.11 -16.64 6.13
CA GLU A 2 0.72 -16.61 5.64
C GLU A 2 0.41 -15.51 4.62
N ARG A 3 1.00 -14.32 4.78
CA ARG A 3 0.75 -13.19 3.86
C ARG A 3 1.36 -13.39 2.48
N VAL A 4 2.55 -13.97 2.41
CA VAL A 4 3.21 -14.26 1.12
C VAL A 4 2.30 -15.18 0.31
N SER A 5 1.81 -16.24 0.93
CA SER A 5 0.94 -17.22 0.29
C SER A 5 -0.38 -16.61 -0.17
N VAL A 6 -0.97 -15.68 0.63
CA VAL A 6 -2.20 -14.97 0.25
C VAL A 6 -1.95 -14.04 -0.94
N VAL A 7 -0.83 -13.31 -0.97
CA VAL A 7 -0.47 -12.43 -2.10
C VAL A 7 -0.21 -13.24 -3.36
N VAL A 8 0.56 -14.34 -3.25
CA VAL A 8 0.85 -15.24 -4.37
C VAL A 8 -0.44 -15.88 -4.89
N PHE A 9 -1.30 -16.36 -3.99
CA PHE A 9 -2.61 -16.89 -4.35
C PHE A 9 -3.46 -15.86 -5.10
N GLY A 10 -3.61 -14.67 -4.53
CA GLY A 10 -4.38 -13.59 -5.17
C GLY A 10 -3.85 -13.23 -6.56
N PHE A 11 -2.52 -13.07 -6.69
CA PHE A 11 -1.90 -12.77 -7.97
C PHE A 11 -2.10 -13.90 -8.99
N THR A 12 -1.84 -15.14 -8.63
CA THR A 12 -1.95 -16.28 -9.55
C THR A 12 -3.40 -16.52 -9.98
N VAL A 13 -4.37 -16.37 -9.07
CA VAL A 13 -5.80 -16.49 -9.42
C VAL A 13 -6.22 -15.37 -10.36
N LEU A 14 -5.91 -14.12 -10.03
CA LEU A 14 -6.28 -12.97 -10.86
C LEU A 14 -5.60 -13.00 -12.23
N PHE A 15 -4.33 -13.40 -12.28
CA PHE A 15 -3.61 -13.59 -13.53
C PHE A 15 -4.21 -14.71 -14.39
N THR A 16 -4.53 -15.86 -13.78
CA THR A 16 -5.16 -16.98 -14.48
C THR A 16 -6.53 -16.59 -15.04
N LEU A 17 -7.35 -15.90 -14.26
CA LEU A 17 -8.63 -15.38 -14.70
C LEU A 17 -8.50 -14.37 -15.83
N TRP A 18 -7.54 -13.46 -15.73
CA TRP A 18 -7.25 -12.49 -16.78
C TRP A 18 -6.90 -13.16 -18.11
N GLU A 19 -5.96 -14.10 -18.09
CA GLU A 19 -5.54 -14.84 -19.29
C GLU A 19 -6.68 -15.68 -19.88
N LEU A 20 -7.51 -16.30 -19.02
CA LEU A 20 -8.65 -17.07 -19.45
C LEU A 20 -9.71 -16.21 -20.15
N ILE A 21 -10.02 -15.03 -19.58
CA ILE A 21 -11.03 -14.12 -20.13
C ILE A 21 -10.55 -13.50 -21.44
N LYS A 22 -9.28 -13.01 -21.44
CA LYS A 22 -8.74 -12.25 -22.57
C LYS A 22 -8.27 -13.11 -23.72
N ASN A 23 -7.39 -14.07 -23.40
CA ASN A 23 -6.69 -14.86 -24.41
C ASN A 23 -7.31 -16.24 -24.61
N ARG A 24 -8.33 -16.61 -23.82
CA ARG A 24 -8.93 -17.97 -23.76
C ARG A 24 -7.86 -19.03 -23.57
N LYS A 25 -6.75 -18.69 -22.92
CA LYS A 25 -5.64 -19.60 -22.63
C LYS A 25 -5.64 -19.95 -21.17
N PHE A 26 -5.49 -21.23 -20.88
CA PHE A 26 -5.34 -21.73 -19.52
C PHE A 26 -3.86 -22.07 -19.27
N TYR A 27 -3.24 -21.35 -18.36
CA TYR A 27 -1.85 -21.63 -17.96
C TYR A 27 -1.84 -22.59 -16.78
N LEU A 28 -1.53 -23.86 -17.05
CA LEU A 28 -1.49 -24.90 -16.02
C LEU A 28 -0.56 -24.54 -14.86
N LEU A 29 0.59 -23.90 -15.16
CA LEU A 29 1.55 -23.51 -14.13
C LEU A 29 0.96 -22.50 -13.14
N SER A 30 0.26 -21.47 -13.62
CA SER A 30 -0.37 -20.47 -12.73
C SER A 30 -1.51 -21.07 -11.90
N ALA A 31 -2.30 -21.97 -12.48
CA ALA A 31 -3.33 -22.70 -11.76
C ALA A 31 -2.73 -23.62 -10.69
N LEU A 32 -1.62 -24.31 -10.99
CA LEU A 32 -0.90 -25.13 -10.03
C LEU A 32 -0.35 -24.28 -8.86
N MET A 33 0.24 -23.14 -9.17
CA MET A 33 0.72 -22.19 -8.15
C MET A 33 -0.43 -21.67 -7.27
N ALA A 34 -1.61 -21.41 -7.83
CA ALA A 34 -2.79 -21.04 -7.06
C ALA A 34 -3.22 -22.15 -6.11
N VAL A 35 -3.26 -23.40 -6.58
CA VAL A 35 -3.62 -24.56 -5.74
C VAL A 35 -2.59 -24.76 -4.62
N LEU A 36 -1.29 -24.68 -4.92
CA LEU A 36 -0.23 -24.82 -3.92
C LEU A 36 -0.30 -23.70 -2.86
N SER A 37 -0.49 -22.45 -3.30
CA SER A 37 -0.62 -21.32 -2.39
C SER A 37 -1.87 -21.44 -1.51
N MET A 38 -2.98 -21.93 -2.04
CA MET A 38 -4.18 -22.23 -1.26
C MET A 38 -3.94 -23.31 -0.23
N GLY A 39 -3.24 -24.38 -0.61
CA GLY A 39 -2.83 -25.45 0.31
C GLY A 39 -1.95 -24.92 1.46
N GLU A 40 -1.01 -24.03 1.15
CA GLU A 40 -0.17 -23.40 2.17
C GLU A 40 -0.97 -22.49 3.12
N ILE A 41 -1.94 -21.73 2.61
CA ILE A 41 -2.85 -20.92 3.42
C ILE A 41 -3.63 -21.81 4.39
N ILE A 42 -4.26 -22.88 3.88
CA ILE A 42 -5.03 -23.82 4.70
C ILE A 42 -4.13 -24.46 5.77
N PHE A 43 -2.95 -24.95 5.39
CA PHE A 43 -1.99 -25.54 6.32
C PHE A 43 -1.59 -24.55 7.41
N SER A 44 -1.27 -23.31 7.03
CA SER A 44 -0.86 -22.25 7.96
C SER A 44 -1.95 -21.90 8.97
N LEU A 45 -3.23 -21.87 8.54
CA LEU A 45 -4.37 -21.57 9.41
C LEU A 45 -4.75 -22.75 10.32
N THR A 46 -4.49 -24.00 9.91
CA THR A 46 -4.87 -25.20 10.66
C THR A 46 -3.74 -25.77 11.52
N CYS A 47 -2.50 -25.32 11.30
CA CYS A 47 -1.34 -25.79 12.05
C CYS A 47 -1.48 -25.46 13.55
N PRO A 48 -1.35 -26.45 14.48
CA PRO A 48 -1.47 -26.22 15.90
C PRO A 48 -0.53 -25.14 16.45
N GLY A 49 0.69 -25.03 15.91
CA GLY A 49 1.66 -24.01 16.29
C GLY A 49 1.21 -22.58 15.93
N SER A 50 0.51 -22.42 14.81
CA SER A 50 -0.04 -21.11 14.40
C SER A 50 -1.20 -20.71 15.31
N ILE A 51 -2.04 -21.65 15.72
CA ILE A 51 -3.16 -21.41 16.64
C ILE A 51 -2.63 -20.99 18.01
N THR A 52 -1.69 -21.74 18.58
CA THR A 52 -1.07 -21.41 19.88
C THR A 52 -0.40 -20.04 19.85
N ARG A 53 0.31 -19.74 18.77
CA ARG A 53 0.93 -18.43 18.56
C ARG A 53 -0.12 -17.31 18.50
N LEU A 54 -1.20 -17.50 17.77
CA LEU A 54 -2.28 -16.53 17.66
C LEU A 54 -2.87 -16.19 19.03
N GLU A 55 -3.11 -17.20 19.88
CA GLU A 55 -3.62 -16.99 21.24
C GLU A 55 -2.64 -16.20 22.12
N GLN A 56 -1.34 -16.53 22.04
CA GLN A 56 -0.30 -15.77 22.75
C GLN A 56 -0.21 -14.32 22.26
N GLU A 57 -0.31 -14.10 20.96
CA GLU A 57 -0.28 -12.77 20.35
C GLU A 57 -1.52 -11.94 20.73
N LYS A 58 -2.71 -12.55 20.83
CA LYS A 58 -3.91 -11.88 21.35
C LYS A 58 -3.70 -11.37 22.77
N ILE A 59 -3.23 -12.22 23.66
CA ILE A 59 -2.99 -11.86 25.08
C ILE A 59 -1.96 -10.73 25.17
N LYS A 60 -0.90 -10.77 24.34
CA LYS A 60 0.21 -9.82 24.41
C LYS A 60 -0.13 -8.46 23.81
N TRP A 61 -0.84 -8.43 22.67
CA TRP A 61 -0.99 -7.24 21.84
C TRP A 61 -2.41 -6.69 21.82
N ASN A 62 -3.43 -7.55 21.85
CA ASN A 62 -4.82 -7.13 21.76
C ASN A 62 -5.77 -8.15 22.38
N ALA A 63 -5.99 -8.05 23.69
CA ALA A 63 -6.87 -8.96 24.43
C ALA A 63 -8.34 -8.94 23.95
N HIS A 64 -8.77 -7.87 23.30
CA HIS A 64 -10.13 -7.69 22.78
C HIS A 64 -10.30 -8.10 21.31
N PHE A 65 -9.27 -8.72 20.70
CA PHE A 65 -9.25 -9.02 19.26
C PHE A 65 -10.44 -9.86 18.78
N ASP A 66 -10.95 -10.77 19.64
CA ASP A 66 -12.08 -11.65 19.29
C ASP A 66 -13.43 -10.92 19.35
N MET A 67 -13.49 -9.76 20.00
CA MET A 67 -14.70 -8.94 20.08
C MET A 67 -14.95 -8.12 18.81
N TYR A 68 -13.90 -7.92 17.97
CA TYR A 68 -14.02 -7.16 16.74
C TYR A 68 -14.76 -7.96 15.66
N THR A 69 -15.72 -7.30 15.05
CA THR A 69 -16.39 -7.83 13.84
C THR A 69 -15.43 -7.80 12.63
N THR A 70 -15.79 -8.50 11.56
CA THR A 70 -15.02 -8.47 10.30
C THR A 70 -14.89 -7.04 9.76
N MET A 71 -15.93 -6.21 9.91
CA MET A 71 -15.90 -4.81 9.48
C MET A 71 -14.97 -3.96 10.33
N ASP A 72 -14.91 -4.20 11.65
CA ASP A 72 -13.96 -3.52 12.52
C ASP A 72 -12.52 -3.85 12.13
N LYS A 73 -12.24 -5.13 11.88
CA LYS A 73 -10.91 -5.59 11.43
C LYS A 73 -10.50 -4.98 10.08
N LEU A 74 -11.40 -4.90 9.12
CA LEU A 74 -11.17 -4.20 7.85
C LEU A 74 -10.91 -2.71 8.07
N ASN A 75 -11.69 -2.06 8.92
CA ASN A 75 -11.54 -0.64 9.24
C ASN A 75 -10.19 -0.37 9.95
N ILE A 76 -9.79 -1.23 10.89
CA ILE A 76 -8.47 -1.17 11.52
C ILE A 76 -7.38 -1.27 10.45
N GLY A 77 -7.43 -2.28 9.58
CA GLY A 77 -6.46 -2.47 8.51
C GLY A 77 -6.37 -1.25 7.58
N LEU A 78 -7.52 -0.66 7.23
CA LEU A 78 -7.59 0.52 6.36
C LEU A 78 -6.99 1.76 7.05
N LYS A 79 -7.35 2.03 8.31
CA LYS A 79 -6.79 3.14 9.09
C LYS A 79 -5.27 3.02 9.24
N TYR A 80 -4.79 1.83 9.58
CA TYR A 80 -3.35 1.57 9.67
C TYR A 80 -2.64 1.76 8.34
N SER A 81 -3.23 1.30 7.23
CA SER A 81 -2.67 1.49 5.89
C SER A 81 -2.54 2.97 5.57
N LEU A 82 -3.58 3.75 5.84
CA LEU A 82 -3.60 5.19 5.60
C LEU A 82 -2.53 5.91 6.42
N ILE A 83 -2.51 5.69 7.73
CA ILE A 83 -1.53 6.32 8.61
C ILE A 83 -0.10 5.95 8.19
N ARG A 84 0.17 4.68 7.92
CA ARG A 84 1.50 4.22 7.53
C ARG A 84 1.95 4.81 6.20
N MET A 85 1.08 4.82 5.18
CA MET A 85 1.40 5.41 3.88
C MET A 85 1.72 6.90 3.98
N PHE A 86 0.95 7.65 4.78
CA PHE A 86 1.09 9.11 4.86
C PHE A 86 2.08 9.60 5.91
N SER A 87 2.32 8.85 6.99
CA SER A 87 3.24 9.30 8.06
C SER A 87 4.65 8.73 7.94
N PHE A 88 4.83 7.55 7.35
CA PHE A 88 6.09 6.81 7.46
C PHE A 88 6.66 6.28 6.13
N ASP A 89 5.91 6.35 5.03
CA ASP A 89 6.33 5.71 3.79
C ASP A 89 6.97 6.69 2.81
N TYR A 90 8.30 6.70 2.77
CA TYR A 90 9.06 7.50 1.80
C TYR A 90 8.83 7.04 0.36
N ILE A 91 8.55 5.75 0.14
CA ILE A 91 8.33 5.19 -1.20
C ILE A 91 7.01 5.71 -1.74
N PHE A 92 5.97 5.82 -0.89
CA PHE A 92 4.70 6.43 -1.28
C PHE A 92 4.87 7.90 -1.68
N VAL A 93 5.62 8.68 -0.89
CA VAL A 93 5.93 10.09 -1.22
C VAL A 93 6.68 10.18 -2.55
N LEU A 94 7.72 9.37 -2.74
CA LEU A 94 8.48 9.32 -3.99
C LEU A 94 7.58 8.95 -5.18
N PHE A 95 6.82 7.88 -5.05
CA PHE A 95 5.92 7.38 -6.09
C PHE A 95 4.92 8.45 -6.53
N THR A 96 4.19 9.04 -5.59
CA THR A 96 3.16 10.05 -5.88
C THR A 96 3.77 11.35 -6.42
N THR A 97 4.96 11.75 -5.92
CA THR A 97 5.66 12.95 -6.40
C THR A 97 6.13 12.78 -7.85
N ILE A 98 6.72 11.63 -8.20
CA ILE A 98 7.15 11.37 -9.58
C ILE A 98 5.94 11.29 -10.51
N LEU A 99 4.86 10.61 -10.12
CA LEU A 99 3.62 10.60 -10.91
C LEU A 99 3.13 12.02 -11.20
N ALA A 100 3.06 12.87 -10.16
CA ALA A 100 2.62 14.26 -10.31
C ALA A 100 3.51 15.06 -11.27
N ILE A 101 4.84 14.96 -11.12
CA ILE A 101 5.80 15.63 -11.99
C ILE A 101 5.62 15.20 -13.45
N LEU A 102 5.48 13.88 -13.71
CA LEU A 102 5.31 13.35 -15.05
C LEU A 102 3.98 13.78 -15.67
N VAL A 103 2.87 13.75 -14.91
CA VAL A 103 1.55 14.20 -15.39
C VAL A 103 1.59 15.70 -15.77
N ILE A 104 2.15 16.54 -14.90
CA ILE A 104 2.28 17.98 -15.15
C ILE A 104 3.14 18.23 -16.39
N ALA A 105 4.26 17.53 -16.53
CA ALA A 105 5.20 17.71 -17.64
C ALA A 105 4.62 17.22 -18.97
N LYS A 106 3.81 16.14 -18.97
CA LYS A 106 3.25 15.53 -20.19
C LYS A 106 2.02 16.29 -20.69
N TYR A 107 1.08 16.58 -19.79
CA TYR A 107 -0.24 17.11 -20.18
C TYR A 107 -0.36 18.64 -20.14
N ARG A 108 0.45 19.33 -19.34
CA ARG A 108 0.42 20.80 -19.17
C ARG A 108 -0.98 21.35 -18.86
N ASN A 109 -1.87 20.51 -18.34
CA ASN A 109 -3.22 20.86 -17.95
C ASN A 109 -3.28 21.06 -16.43
N ALA A 110 -3.78 22.23 -15.99
CA ALA A 110 -3.84 22.56 -14.57
C ALA A 110 -4.70 21.57 -13.76
N ILE A 111 -5.82 21.12 -14.31
CA ILE A 111 -6.74 20.19 -13.61
C ILE A 111 -6.04 18.84 -13.40
N CYS A 112 -5.45 18.26 -14.45
CA CYS A 112 -4.72 17.00 -14.34
C CYS A 112 -3.55 17.10 -13.35
N GLY A 113 -2.84 18.24 -13.40
CA GLY A 113 -1.72 18.52 -12.50
C GLY A 113 -2.16 18.62 -11.05
N VAL A 114 -3.24 19.34 -10.75
CA VAL A 114 -3.79 19.47 -9.39
C VAL A 114 -4.22 18.11 -8.85
N ILE A 115 -4.99 17.33 -9.61
CA ILE A 115 -5.45 15.99 -9.17
C ILE A 115 -4.25 15.07 -8.87
N ALA A 116 -3.22 15.07 -9.72
CA ALA A 116 -2.03 14.25 -9.52
C ALA A 116 -1.18 14.70 -8.32
N LEU A 117 -1.19 16.02 -8.01
CA LEU A 117 -0.46 16.58 -6.86
C LEU A 117 -1.12 16.26 -5.50
N ILE A 118 -2.42 16.05 -5.45
CA ILE A 118 -3.15 15.84 -4.18
C ILE A 118 -2.52 14.72 -3.33
N PRO A 119 -2.26 13.51 -3.83
CA PRO A 119 -1.67 12.45 -3.00
C PRO A 119 -0.25 12.80 -2.50
N ALA A 120 0.56 13.45 -3.35
CA ALA A 120 1.91 13.86 -2.98
C ALA A 120 1.88 14.95 -1.88
N LEU A 121 1.04 15.96 -2.05
CA LEU A 121 0.87 17.02 -1.04
C LEU A 121 0.30 16.44 0.27
N ALA A 122 -0.71 15.57 0.19
CA ALA A 122 -1.24 14.90 1.36
C ALA A 122 -0.15 14.12 2.11
N ALA A 123 0.71 13.38 1.41
CA ALA A 123 1.80 12.61 2.02
C ALA A 123 2.87 13.50 2.66
N ILE A 124 3.21 14.63 2.03
CA ILE A 124 4.23 15.56 2.54
C ILE A 124 3.73 16.34 3.75
N PHE A 125 2.48 16.82 3.70
CA PHE A 125 1.92 17.71 4.72
C PHE A 125 1.18 16.97 5.85
N PHE A 126 0.90 15.70 5.72
CA PHE A 126 0.17 14.94 6.75
C PHE A 126 0.87 14.99 8.10
N ARG A 127 2.17 14.74 8.16
CA ARG A 127 2.95 14.68 9.39
C ARG A 127 3.06 16.03 10.13
N PRO A 128 3.38 17.16 9.46
CA PRO A 128 3.34 18.47 10.12
C PRO A 128 1.96 18.86 10.64
N PHE A 129 0.89 18.48 9.94
CA PHE A 129 -0.48 18.75 10.39
C PHE A 129 -0.89 17.87 11.57
N GLU A 130 -0.38 16.66 11.67
CA GLU A 130 -0.55 15.79 12.84
C GLU A 130 0.01 16.45 14.11
N ASP A 131 1.20 17.03 14.02
CA ASP A 131 1.84 17.73 15.14
C ASP A 131 1.10 19.01 15.56
N LEU A 132 0.38 19.66 14.63
CA LEU A 132 -0.38 20.89 14.86
C LEU A 132 -1.81 20.64 15.40
N ASN A 133 -2.18 19.41 15.74
CA ASN A 133 -3.54 19.02 16.16
C ASN A 133 -4.66 19.29 15.13
N VAL A 134 -4.34 19.73 13.92
CA VAL A 134 -5.33 19.91 12.84
C VAL A 134 -5.88 18.56 12.40
N THR A 135 -5.04 17.53 12.46
CA THR A 135 -5.41 16.15 12.14
C THR A 135 -6.19 15.47 13.26
N ASP A 136 -6.10 15.92 14.51
CA ASP A 136 -6.95 15.42 15.60
C ASP A 136 -8.43 15.64 15.30
N TRP A 137 -8.76 16.69 14.55
CA TRP A 137 -10.12 16.94 14.10
C TRP A 137 -10.51 16.01 12.93
N ILE A 138 -9.61 15.78 11.97
CA ILE A 138 -9.88 14.95 10.79
C ILE A 138 -9.72 13.47 11.13
N PHE A 139 -8.70 13.12 11.94
CA PHE A 139 -8.26 11.74 12.12
C PHE A 139 -8.31 11.26 13.57
N LYS A 140 -8.47 12.14 14.58
CA LYS A 140 -8.12 11.82 15.97
C LYS A 140 -6.78 11.07 16.06
N ALA A 141 -5.80 11.54 15.29
CA ALA A 141 -4.59 10.81 14.94
C ALA A 141 -3.74 10.39 16.15
N LYS A 142 -3.72 11.17 17.22
CA LYS A 142 -3.00 10.82 18.47
C LYS A 142 -3.52 9.55 19.16
N GLN A 143 -4.76 9.17 18.92
CA GLN A 143 -5.34 7.92 19.46
C GLN A 143 -5.00 6.72 18.58
N TYR A 144 -4.59 6.93 17.32
CA TYR A 144 -4.37 5.85 16.34
C TYR A 144 -3.00 5.16 16.43
N GLY A 145 -2.08 5.67 17.26
CA GLY A 145 -0.84 4.96 17.59
C GLY A 145 -1.03 3.76 18.51
N LYS A 146 -2.23 3.61 19.08
CA LYS A 146 -2.63 2.44 19.87
C LYS A 146 -3.92 1.90 19.28
N ILE A 147 -4.10 0.57 19.31
CA ILE A 147 -5.39 -0.02 18.98
C ILE A 147 -6.41 0.62 19.93
N PRO A 148 -7.45 1.30 19.39
CA PRO A 148 -8.46 1.92 20.24
C PRO A 148 -9.07 0.85 21.16
N HIS A 149 -9.36 1.22 22.41
CA HIS A 149 -10.12 0.33 23.28
C HIS A 149 -11.43 -0.05 22.61
N TYR A 150 -11.87 -1.29 22.79
CA TYR A 150 -13.11 -1.81 22.20
C TYR A 150 -14.30 -0.88 22.39
N ASP A 151 -14.40 -0.24 23.56
CA ASP A 151 -15.47 0.71 23.91
C ASP A 151 -15.46 1.97 23.02
N GLU A 152 -14.32 2.35 22.47
CA GLU A 152 -14.18 3.49 21.54
C GLU A 152 -14.55 3.11 20.11
N PHE A 153 -14.49 1.81 19.78
CA PHE A 153 -14.86 1.28 18.45
C PHE A 153 -16.34 1.00 18.30
N SER A 154 -17.03 0.74 19.41
CA SER A 154 -18.42 0.28 19.41
C SER A 154 -19.38 1.39 18.99
N GLY A 155 -19.50 1.65 17.70
CA GLY A 155 -20.61 2.39 17.16
C GLY A 155 -20.35 3.48 16.13
N ARG A 156 -19.11 3.84 15.79
CA ARG A 156 -18.84 4.82 14.71
C ARG A 156 -17.69 4.35 13.82
N THR A 157 -18.04 3.64 12.77
CA THR A 157 -17.17 3.55 11.60
C THR A 157 -16.95 4.99 11.10
N ASP A 158 -15.72 5.47 11.17
CA ASP A 158 -15.41 6.80 10.66
C ASP A 158 -15.32 6.74 9.14
N TYR A 159 -16.49 6.82 8.49
CA TYR A 159 -16.59 6.76 7.04
C TYR A 159 -15.81 7.89 6.35
N SER A 160 -15.53 8.99 7.04
CA SER A 160 -14.77 10.11 6.48
C SER A 160 -13.36 9.68 6.08
N LEU A 161 -12.70 8.85 6.89
CA LEU A 161 -11.38 8.29 6.57
C LEU A 161 -11.42 7.32 5.39
N VAL A 162 -12.47 6.51 5.32
CA VAL A 162 -12.67 5.58 4.19
C VAL A 162 -12.83 6.36 2.89
N TYR A 163 -13.65 7.41 2.89
CA TYR A 163 -13.86 8.25 1.70
C TYR A 163 -12.59 8.99 1.31
N LEU A 164 -11.85 9.54 2.27
CA LEU A 164 -10.58 10.20 1.99
C LEU A 164 -9.58 9.22 1.37
N PHE A 165 -9.46 8.02 1.94
CA PHE A 165 -8.56 6.99 1.42
C PHE A 165 -8.93 6.58 0.00
N LEU A 166 -10.21 6.32 -0.27
CA LEU A 166 -10.69 6.01 -1.62
C LEU A 166 -10.44 7.15 -2.60
N PHE A 167 -10.67 8.39 -2.18
CA PHE A 167 -10.38 9.56 -3.01
C PHE A 167 -8.90 9.66 -3.38
N LEU A 168 -8.00 9.48 -2.40
CA LEU A 168 -6.55 9.52 -2.65
C LEU A 168 -6.10 8.37 -3.56
N LEU A 169 -6.64 7.16 -3.38
CA LEU A 169 -6.41 6.04 -4.29
C LEU A 169 -6.87 6.33 -5.72
N LEU A 170 -8.04 6.92 -5.88
CA LEU A 170 -8.56 7.32 -7.19
C LEU A 170 -7.63 8.35 -7.86
N CYS A 171 -7.10 9.31 -7.10
CA CYS A 171 -6.11 10.27 -7.63
C CYS A 171 -4.81 9.58 -8.09
N VAL A 172 -4.33 8.58 -7.33
CA VAL A 172 -3.15 7.79 -7.73
C VAL A 172 -3.43 7.00 -9.00
N LEU A 173 -4.54 6.26 -9.04
CA LEU A 173 -4.94 5.49 -10.22
C LEU A 173 -5.16 6.38 -11.44
N TRP A 174 -5.73 7.57 -11.25
CA TRP A 174 -5.85 8.58 -12.29
C TRP A 174 -4.48 8.98 -12.86
N GLY A 175 -3.50 9.26 -12.00
CA GLY A 175 -2.13 9.57 -12.43
C GLY A 175 -1.49 8.42 -13.22
N VAL A 176 -1.66 7.18 -12.76
CA VAL A 176 -1.18 5.98 -13.46
C VAL A 176 -1.84 5.82 -14.83
N THR A 177 -3.17 5.97 -14.91
CA THR A 177 -3.91 5.83 -16.18
C THR A 177 -3.50 6.89 -17.21
N LEU A 178 -3.26 8.13 -16.79
CA LEU A 178 -2.81 9.19 -17.67
C LEU A 178 -1.41 8.93 -18.25
N LEU A 179 -0.53 8.31 -17.48
CA LEU A 179 0.86 8.07 -17.90
C LEU A 179 1.03 6.75 -18.67
N THR A 180 0.04 5.89 -18.65
CA THR A 180 0.09 4.57 -19.28
C THR A 180 -0.83 4.53 -20.48
N GLU A 181 -0.27 4.40 -21.68
CA GLU A 181 -1.03 4.44 -22.95
C GLU A 181 -1.77 3.13 -23.23
N ASN A 182 -1.26 2.02 -22.72
CA ASN A 182 -1.81 0.69 -22.97
C ASN A 182 -2.78 0.29 -21.84
N TYR A 183 -4.04 0.04 -22.17
CA TYR A 183 -5.06 -0.41 -21.22
C TYR A 183 -4.66 -1.67 -20.43
N GLU A 184 -3.96 -2.60 -21.07
CA GLU A 184 -3.51 -3.83 -20.40
C GLU A 184 -2.48 -3.53 -19.30
N MET A 185 -1.58 -2.61 -19.58
CA MET A 185 -0.59 -2.17 -18.58
C MET A 185 -1.24 -1.39 -17.45
N VAL A 186 -2.29 -0.60 -17.71
CA VAL A 186 -3.10 0.04 -16.66
C VAL A 186 -3.74 -1.01 -15.75
N MET A 187 -4.37 -2.02 -16.34
CA MET A 187 -4.99 -3.11 -15.58
C MET A 187 -3.97 -3.88 -14.74
N LEU A 188 -2.81 -4.21 -15.32
CA LEU A 188 -1.73 -4.89 -14.59
C LEU A 188 -1.21 -4.04 -13.43
N GLN A 189 -0.97 -2.75 -13.64
CA GLN A 189 -0.53 -1.84 -12.58
C GLN A 189 -1.58 -1.70 -11.47
N THR A 190 -2.86 -1.57 -11.85
CA THR A 190 -3.97 -1.52 -10.89
C THR A 190 -4.06 -2.79 -10.06
N LEU A 191 -3.85 -3.95 -10.68
CA LEU A 191 -3.82 -5.25 -10.01
C LEU A 191 -2.63 -5.34 -9.04
N ILE A 192 -1.43 -4.94 -9.46
CA ILE A 192 -0.23 -4.95 -8.64
C ILE A 192 -0.41 -4.03 -7.42
N LEU A 193 -0.86 -2.79 -7.61
CA LEU A 193 -1.10 -1.84 -6.54
C LEU A 193 -2.23 -2.32 -5.61
N GLY A 194 -3.30 -2.88 -6.18
CA GLY A 194 -4.43 -3.43 -5.42
C GLY A 194 -4.03 -4.61 -4.54
N LEU A 195 -3.21 -5.53 -5.04
CA LEU A 195 -2.69 -6.65 -4.24
C LEU A 195 -1.73 -6.19 -3.15
N GLY A 196 -0.84 -5.23 -3.46
CA GLY A 196 0.02 -4.62 -2.46
C GLY A 196 -0.78 -4.00 -1.32
N LEU A 197 -1.81 -3.23 -1.66
CA LEU A 197 -2.72 -2.63 -0.68
C LEU A 197 -3.51 -3.69 0.10
N ALA A 198 -4.10 -4.67 -0.58
CA ALA A 198 -4.85 -5.74 0.05
C ALA A 198 -4.00 -6.52 1.06
N SER A 199 -2.71 -6.77 0.75
CA SER A 199 -1.79 -7.44 1.67
C SER A 199 -1.61 -6.69 2.98
N HIS A 200 -1.65 -5.35 2.92
CA HIS A 200 -1.54 -4.52 4.12
C HIS A 200 -2.89 -4.42 4.86
N LEU A 201 -4.00 -4.30 4.14
CA LEU A 201 -5.36 -4.30 4.73
C LEU A 201 -5.65 -5.57 5.53
N LEU A 202 -5.15 -6.72 5.07
CA LEU A 202 -5.26 -8.00 5.77
C LEU A 202 -4.59 -8.01 7.15
N MET A 203 -3.71 -7.03 7.43
CA MET A 203 -3.14 -6.86 8.78
C MET A 203 -4.17 -6.54 9.84
N GLY A 204 -5.31 -5.96 9.49
CA GLY A 204 -6.41 -5.75 10.42
C GLY A 204 -6.95 -7.06 11.00
N PHE A 205 -6.72 -8.19 10.33
CA PHE A 205 -7.06 -9.53 10.81
C PHE A 205 -5.95 -10.18 11.65
N SER A 206 -4.90 -9.42 12.01
CA SER A 206 -3.84 -9.88 12.91
C SER A 206 -3.86 -9.08 14.21
N PRO A 207 -3.81 -9.73 15.38
CA PRO A 207 -3.72 -9.04 16.66
C PRO A 207 -2.42 -8.24 16.82
N THR A 208 -1.41 -8.54 15.99
CA THR A 208 -0.07 -7.93 16.05
C THR A 208 0.10 -6.71 15.15
N ILE A 209 -0.98 -6.12 14.65
CA ILE A 209 -0.89 -5.00 13.70
C ILE A 209 -0.01 -3.85 14.23
N ASP A 210 -0.11 -3.52 15.53
CA ASP A 210 0.74 -2.52 16.18
C ASP A 210 2.20 -2.95 16.30
N GLY A 211 2.43 -4.21 16.73
CA GLY A 211 3.76 -4.75 16.96
C GLY A 211 4.54 -5.12 15.70
N SER A 212 3.84 -5.29 14.58
CA SER A 212 4.48 -5.73 13.32
C SER A 212 5.20 -4.61 12.59
N GLY A 213 4.93 -3.36 12.94
CA GLY A 213 5.64 -2.19 12.44
C GLY A 213 5.71 -2.07 10.91
N ARG A 214 6.83 -1.54 10.42
CA ARG A 214 7.06 -1.26 8.99
C ARG A 214 7.19 -2.51 8.12
N ARG A 215 7.55 -3.66 8.70
CA ARG A 215 7.72 -4.93 7.95
C ARG A 215 6.47 -5.34 7.18
N THR A 216 5.31 -4.83 7.57
CA THR A 216 4.04 -5.16 6.94
C THR A 216 3.80 -4.43 5.63
N MET A 217 4.53 -3.32 5.39
CA MET A 217 4.41 -2.48 4.21
C MET A 217 5.14 -3.04 2.98
N ILE A 218 6.01 -4.02 3.16
CA ILE A 218 6.96 -4.50 2.13
C ILE A 218 6.29 -4.80 0.78
N PHE A 219 5.13 -5.48 0.78
CA PHE A 219 4.43 -5.81 -0.47
C PHE A 219 3.82 -4.58 -1.14
N LEU A 220 3.31 -3.63 -0.35
CA LEU A 220 2.78 -2.37 -0.85
C LEU A 220 3.92 -1.51 -1.40
N GLU A 221 5.04 -1.40 -0.69
CA GLU A 221 6.23 -0.68 -1.15
C GLU A 221 6.76 -1.27 -2.47
N PHE A 222 6.89 -2.59 -2.58
CA PHE A 222 7.29 -3.25 -3.83
C PHE A 222 6.29 -3.03 -4.96
N SER A 223 5.00 -3.03 -4.69
CA SER A 223 3.98 -2.78 -5.71
C SER A 223 4.08 -1.35 -6.25
N MET A 224 4.36 -0.37 -5.41
CA MET A 224 4.58 1.02 -5.82
C MET A 224 5.86 1.18 -6.64
N ILE A 225 6.98 0.55 -6.22
CA ILE A 225 8.24 0.56 -6.97
C ILE A 225 8.03 -0.07 -8.35
N LEU A 226 7.39 -1.24 -8.41
CA LEU A 226 7.14 -1.92 -9.68
C LEU A 226 6.25 -1.09 -10.61
N SER A 227 5.17 -0.52 -10.09
CA SER A 227 4.30 0.38 -10.86
C SER A 227 5.06 1.61 -11.35
N LEU A 228 5.92 2.20 -10.52
CA LEU A 228 6.76 3.33 -10.92
C LEU A 228 7.71 2.97 -12.06
N LEU A 229 8.39 1.82 -11.98
CA LEU A 229 9.27 1.34 -13.03
C LEU A 229 8.51 1.12 -14.35
N MET A 230 7.30 0.57 -14.28
CA MET A 230 6.45 0.39 -15.47
C MET A 230 6.04 1.74 -16.08
N VAL A 231 5.69 2.74 -15.26
CA VAL A 231 5.39 4.11 -15.73
C VAL A 231 6.61 4.75 -16.37
N LEU A 232 7.78 4.66 -15.74
CA LEU A 232 9.02 5.24 -16.27
C LEU A 232 9.42 4.59 -17.60
N SER A 233 9.36 3.26 -17.67
CA SER A 233 9.66 2.52 -18.90
C SER A 233 8.67 2.86 -20.02
N GLY A 234 7.38 2.96 -19.73
CA GLY A 234 6.36 3.35 -20.70
C GLY A 234 6.48 4.79 -21.21
N ASN A 235 7.21 5.66 -20.48
CA ASN A 235 7.44 7.06 -20.88
C ASN A 235 8.92 7.35 -21.19
N GLU A 236 9.72 6.35 -21.55
CA GLU A 236 11.15 6.51 -21.80
C GLU A 236 11.43 7.52 -22.92
N ASN A 237 10.76 7.41 -24.08
CA ASN A 237 10.91 8.35 -25.20
C ASN A 237 10.61 9.80 -24.77
N PHE A 238 9.53 10.01 -24.02
CA PHE A 238 9.19 11.33 -23.49
C PHE A 238 10.25 11.88 -22.53
N LEU A 239 10.85 11.03 -21.71
CA LEU A 239 11.93 11.42 -20.81
C LEU A 239 13.24 11.70 -21.57
N GLU A 240 13.51 11.00 -22.65
CA GLU A 240 14.69 11.24 -23.51
C GLU A 240 14.60 12.57 -24.24
N GLU A 241 13.42 12.96 -24.74
CA GLU A 241 13.19 14.28 -25.30
C GLU A 241 13.40 15.40 -24.28
N LYS A 242 13.11 15.13 -22.99
CA LYS A 242 13.21 16.10 -21.90
C LYS A 242 14.34 15.76 -20.92
N GLN A 243 15.58 15.91 -21.35
CA GLN A 243 16.80 15.61 -20.59
C GLN A 243 16.81 16.22 -19.17
N GLY A 244 16.33 17.46 -19.01
CA GLY A 244 16.23 18.12 -17.72
C GLY A 244 15.26 17.38 -16.76
N LEU A 245 14.12 16.90 -17.28
CA LEU A 245 13.15 16.14 -16.52
C LEU A 245 13.71 14.76 -16.12
N LYS A 246 14.34 14.05 -17.05
CA LYS A 246 15.02 12.77 -16.79
C LYS A 246 16.03 12.90 -15.68
N LYS A 247 16.87 13.97 -15.73
CA LYS A 247 17.86 14.26 -14.68
C LYS A 247 17.19 14.56 -13.33
N SER A 248 16.12 15.36 -13.31
CA SER A 248 15.40 15.69 -12.08
C SER A 248 14.77 14.46 -11.43
N VAL A 249 14.13 13.59 -12.21
CA VAL A 249 13.57 12.32 -11.72
C VAL A 249 14.68 11.41 -11.18
N GLY A 250 15.81 11.30 -11.88
CA GLY A 250 16.96 10.52 -11.45
C GLY A 250 17.55 11.03 -10.12
N ILE A 251 17.69 12.34 -9.96
CA ILE A 251 18.14 12.95 -8.70
C ILE A 251 17.15 12.64 -7.56
N LEU A 252 15.86 12.77 -7.81
CA LEU A 252 14.81 12.51 -6.82
C LEU A 252 14.89 11.05 -6.33
N VAL A 253 14.96 10.09 -7.26
CA VAL A 253 15.13 8.66 -6.94
C VAL A 253 16.40 8.43 -6.14
N GLY A 254 17.53 9.03 -6.54
CA GLY A 254 18.81 8.91 -5.83
C GLY A 254 18.74 9.44 -4.39
N VAL A 255 18.13 10.61 -4.20
CA VAL A 255 17.97 11.21 -2.86
C VAL A 255 17.13 10.31 -1.96
N PHE A 256 15.97 9.83 -2.45
CA PHE A 256 15.10 8.96 -1.65
C PHE A 256 15.74 7.60 -1.36
N ALA A 257 16.48 7.01 -2.31
CA ALA A 257 17.25 5.80 -2.09
C ALA A 257 18.31 6.00 -1.00
N THR A 258 19.03 7.13 -1.03
CA THR A 258 20.04 7.48 -0.02
C THR A 258 19.40 7.63 1.36
N ILE A 259 18.26 8.34 1.46
CA ILE A 259 17.49 8.48 2.72
C ILE A 259 17.07 7.11 3.23
N GLY A 260 16.58 6.23 2.36
CA GLY A 260 16.20 4.86 2.71
C GLY A 260 17.35 4.05 3.30
N VAL A 261 18.52 4.11 2.67
CA VAL A 261 19.74 3.43 3.16
C VAL A 261 20.19 4.00 4.50
N ILE A 262 20.24 5.32 4.64
CA ILE A 262 20.61 5.98 5.91
C ILE A 262 19.65 5.55 7.03
N ASN A 263 18.33 5.56 6.77
CA ASN A 263 17.34 5.13 7.76
C ASN A 263 17.51 3.66 8.15
N ALA A 264 17.82 2.77 7.20
CA ALA A 264 18.08 1.37 7.50
C ALA A 264 19.30 1.20 8.41
N ILE A 265 20.41 1.88 8.09
CA ILE A 265 21.65 1.85 8.90
C ILE A 265 21.39 2.41 10.30
N MET A 266 20.67 3.55 10.41
CA MET A 266 20.39 4.17 11.71
C MET A 266 19.48 3.28 12.58
N LEU A 267 18.52 2.58 12.00
CA LEU A 267 17.68 1.63 12.73
C LEU A 267 18.50 0.45 13.26
N ASP A 268 19.44 -0.07 12.47
CA ASP A 268 20.30 -1.17 12.90
C ASP A 268 21.26 -0.73 14.02
N LEU A 269 21.77 0.51 13.97
CA LEU A 269 22.67 1.06 15.01
C LEU A 269 21.94 1.37 16.34
N VAL A 270 20.65 1.65 16.32
CA VAL A 270 19.85 1.92 17.54
C VAL A 270 19.35 0.63 18.20
N LEU A 271 19.33 -0.48 17.45
CA LEU A 271 18.91 -1.78 17.95
C LEU A 271 20.06 -2.65 18.53
N ILE A 272 21.31 -2.18 18.40
CA ILE A 272 22.51 -2.73 19.05
C ILE A 272 22.79 -1.97 20.36
#